data_19ca913b700060f733aefbaa0416e225
#
_entry.id   19ca913b700060f733aefbaa0416e225
#
_cell.length_a   1.000
_cell.length_b   1.000
_cell.length_c   1.000
_cell.angle_alpha   90.00
_cell.angle_beta   90.00
_cell.angle_gamma   90.00
#
_symmetry.space_group_name_H-M   'P 1'
#
loop_
_entity.id
_entity.type
_entity.pdbx_description
1 polymer ?
#
loop_
_entity_poly.entity_id
_entity_poly.type
_entity_poly.pdbx_seq_one_letter_code
_entity_poly.pdbx_strand_id
1 'polypeptide(L)'
;MSRHHHGARLRDLMERGRRVLVLENELIRVELLPDKGSDIVSFLHKPSDTDVLWHASAGLRRPGPDGRPESEGAAAYMDLYEGGWQECLPNGGAGVTYRGAPVPFHGELWSASWDVRVDLDTPERVTVTLSVETPRTPFRVEKRLSLASGRTVLEIDETVINLSPEPIDLMWGNHPAFGAPFLDGTCRVDVPPCTVSSHRSEPIGPESAIAFGRTFDWPLAPRADGAGTVDLTQVPGPEVGRTEWVSLSGMAEGWYGLTSGTRRVGFGLRWDVAVFPYVWFWQVWGGGAGYPWWGREYVCALEPWTSRPDAGLLEAIANGTARRIEGHGRIQTRLLAVMWHGRDRIGGITADGDVLDG
;
A
#
# COMPACT_ATOMS: atom_id res chain seq x y z
N MET A 1 21.33 17.90 -5.27
CA MET A 1 21.58 17.22 -3.98
C MET A 1 21.75 18.24 -2.90
N SER A 2 20.98 18.10 -1.84
CA SER A 2 21.06 18.99 -0.68
C SER A 2 22.43 18.93 -0.03
N ARG A 3 22.99 20.11 0.32
CA ARG A 3 24.25 20.22 1.07
C ARG A 3 24.01 20.59 2.54
N HIS A 4 22.75 20.75 2.95
CA HIS A 4 22.41 21.04 4.34
C HIS A 4 22.13 19.74 5.13
N HIS A 5 22.28 19.82 6.46
CA HIS A 5 22.12 18.69 7.38
C HIS A 5 21.01 18.90 8.41
N HIS A 6 20.17 19.91 8.22
CA HIS A 6 19.02 20.23 9.06
C HIS A 6 17.78 20.43 8.19
N GLY A 7 16.61 20.33 8.78
CA GLY A 7 15.36 20.48 8.06
C GLY A 7 15.06 19.32 7.11
N ALA A 8 14.15 19.60 6.18
CA ALA A 8 13.80 18.68 5.11
C ALA A 8 14.94 18.59 4.09
N ARG A 9 15.21 17.42 3.56
CA ARG A 9 16.29 17.21 2.58
C ARG A 9 16.09 15.97 1.75
N LEU A 10 16.69 15.98 0.56
CA LEU A 10 16.72 14.87 -0.38
C LEU A 10 18.16 14.30 -0.44
N ARG A 11 18.24 12.97 -0.51
CA ARG A 11 19.46 12.26 -0.91
C ARG A 11 19.13 11.28 -2.02
N ASP A 12 20.03 11.18 -2.98
CA ASP A 12 19.99 10.22 -4.09
C ASP A 12 21.25 9.35 -3.97
N LEU A 13 21.05 8.10 -3.60
CA LEU A 13 22.11 7.19 -3.17
C LEU A 13 22.08 5.91 -3.99
N MET A 14 23.22 5.23 -4.03
CA MET A 14 23.31 3.84 -4.48
C MET A 14 23.51 2.93 -3.28
N GLU A 15 22.55 2.08 -2.98
CA GLU A 15 22.64 1.10 -1.92
C GLU A 15 22.47 -0.30 -2.47
N ARG A 16 23.44 -1.20 -2.18
CA ARG A 16 23.45 -2.60 -2.66
C ARG A 16 23.15 -2.74 -4.17
N GLY A 17 23.60 -1.73 -4.96
CA GLY A 17 23.40 -1.70 -6.41
C GLY A 17 21.99 -1.32 -6.87
N ARG A 18 21.20 -0.72 -5.99
CA ARG A 18 19.91 -0.07 -6.29
C ARG A 18 20.01 1.42 -6.04
N ARG A 19 19.34 2.20 -6.88
CA ARG A 19 19.16 3.62 -6.64
C ARG A 19 18.09 3.80 -5.56
N VAL A 20 18.39 4.57 -4.53
CA VAL A 20 17.52 4.88 -3.42
C VAL A 20 17.37 6.40 -3.31
N LEU A 21 16.14 6.89 -3.40
CA LEU A 21 15.84 8.26 -3.01
C LEU A 21 15.41 8.29 -1.55
N VAL A 22 15.99 9.19 -0.79
CA VAL A 22 15.68 9.39 0.62
C VAL A 22 15.14 10.80 0.80
N LEU A 23 13.87 10.91 1.21
CA LEU A 23 13.26 12.14 1.68
C LEU A 23 13.24 12.08 3.21
N GLU A 24 13.87 13.03 3.89
CA GLU A 24 13.88 13.03 5.35
C GLU A 24 13.80 14.44 5.92
N ASN A 25 13.31 14.51 7.15
CA ASN A 25 13.38 15.69 8.00
C ASN A 25 13.84 15.26 9.41
N GLU A 26 13.57 16.04 10.45
CA GLU A 26 13.96 15.76 11.84
C GLU A 26 13.20 14.54 12.40
N LEU A 27 11.98 14.28 11.90
CA LEU A 27 11.03 13.37 12.50
C LEU A 27 10.84 12.07 11.72
N ILE A 28 10.83 12.13 10.39
CA ILE A 28 10.62 10.95 9.55
C ILE A 28 11.67 10.86 8.44
N ARG A 29 11.87 9.63 7.98
CA ARG A 29 12.69 9.28 6.82
C ARG A 29 11.91 8.31 5.95
N VAL A 30 11.85 8.61 4.67
CA VAL A 30 11.17 7.81 3.64
C VAL A 30 12.17 7.44 2.57
N GLU A 31 12.29 6.14 2.28
CA GLU A 31 13.18 5.62 1.25
C GLU A 31 12.35 4.97 0.14
N LEU A 32 12.69 5.27 -1.10
CA LEU A 32 12.00 4.70 -2.25
C LEU A 32 12.98 4.27 -3.35
N LEU A 33 12.53 3.32 -4.18
CA LEU A 33 13.27 2.72 -5.27
C LEU A 33 12.74 3.22 -6.63
N PRO A 34 13.30 4.31 -7.20
CA PRO A 34 12.81 4.84 -8.49
C PRO A 34 12.94 3.83 -9.62
N ASP A 35 13.98 3.01 -9.60
CA ASP A 35 14.26 2.01 -10.63
C ASP A 35 13.41 0.73 -10.50
N LYS A 36 12.53 0.66 -9.49
CA LYS A 36 11.62 -0.44 -9.22
C LYS A 36 10.30 0.08 -8.65
N GLY A 37 9.32 0.30 -9.50
CA GLY A 37 7.95 0.65 -9.10
C GLY A 37 7.79 2.00 -8.41
N SER A 38 8.89 2.72 -8.15
CA SER A 38 8.92 3.81 -7.16
C SER A 38 8.41 3.37 -5.79
N ASP A 39 8.64 2.09 -5.43
CA ASP A 39 8.20 1.49 -4.18
C ASP A 39 8.80 2.22 -2.99
N ILE A 40 7.99 2.56 -1.98
CA ILE A 40 8.49 3.07 -0.71
C ILE A 40 8.88 1.87 0.13
N VAL A 41 10.18 1.70 0.37
CA VAL A 41 10.72 0.52 1.05
C VAL A 41 11.00 0.74 2.54
N SER A 42 10.98 1.98 3.01
CA SER A 42 11.12 2.34 4.42
C SER A 42 10.31 3.59 4.73
N PHE A 43 9.62 3.57 5.85
CA PHE A 43 8.93 4.73 6.42
C PHE A 43 9.24 4.78 7.93
N LEU A 44 10.32 5.46 8.26
CA LEU A 44 10.93 5.45 9.59
C LEU A 44 10.51 6.66 10.42
N HIS A 45 10.01 6.39 11.63
CA HIS A 45 9.87 7.39 12.69
C HIS A 45 11.21 7.53 13.42
N LYS A 46 11.95 8.60 13.15
CA LYS A 46 13.33 8.80 13.66
C LYS A 46 13.43 8.87 15.17
N PRO A 47 12.53 9.60 15.90
CA PRO A 47 12.66 9.71 17.37
C PRO A 47 12.50 8.38 18.10
N SER A 48 11.78 7.40 17.56
CA SER A 48 11.60 6.07 18.17
C SER A 48 12.38 4.97 17.45
N ASP A 49 13.14 5.31 16.40
CA ASP A 49 13.86 4.36 15.54
C ASP A 49 12.97 3.19 15.11
N THR A 50 11.77 3.52 14.60
CA THR A 50 10.77 2.53 14.21
C THR A 50 10.39 2.67 12.75
N ASP A 51 10.80 1.71 11.92
CA ASP A 51 10.27 1.53 10.57
C ASP A 51 8.93 0.81 10.67
N VAL A 52 7.91 1.35 10.00
CA VAL A 52 6.57 0.78 10.05
C VAL A 52 6.30 -0.21 8.93
N LEU A 53 7.08 -0.14 7.85
CA LEU A 53 6.84 -0.99 6.70
C LEU A 53 7.40 -2.40 6.92
N TRP A 54 6.73 -3.35 6.31
CA TRP A 54 7.17 -4.74 6.30
C TRP A 54 8.35 -4.92 5.33
N HIS A 55 9.33 -5.67 5.78
CA HIS A 55 10.43 -6.16 4.97
C HIS A 55 10.30 -7.69 4.85
N ALA A 56 10.05 -8.15 3.63
CA ALA A 56 9.90 -9.58 3.37
C ALA A 56 11.17 -10.35 3.78
N SER A 57 11.01 -11.54 4.34
CA SER A 57 12.14 -12.38 4.78
C SER A 57 13.10 -12.75 3.64
N ALA A 58 12.62 -12.69 2.39
CA ALA A 58 13.44 -12.86 1.18
C ALA A 58 14.36 -11.66 0.90
N GLY A 59 14.05 -10.49 1.47
CA GLY A 59 14.77 -9.24 1.26
C GLY A 59 14.65 -8.70 -0.16
N LEU A 60 15.36 -7.60 -0.40
CA LEU A 60 15.42 -6.98 -1.72
C LEU A 60 16.22 -7.85 -2.69
N ARG A 61 15.52 -8.53 -3.59
CA ARG A 61 16.14 -9.34 -4.64
C ARG A 61 16.48 -8.49 -5.86
N ARG A 62 17.52 -8.87 -6.56
CA ARG A 62 17.84 -8.31 -7.86
C ARG A 62 17.08 -9.08 -8.94
N PRO A 63 16.53 -8.40 -9.96
CA PRO A 63 16.08 -9.09 -11.16
C PRO A 63 17.26 -9.84 -11.79
N GLY A 64 16.97 -10.83 -12.64
CA GLY A 64 17.96 -11.53 -13.43
C GLY A 64 18.83 -10.59 -14.25
N PRO A 65 19.88 -11.10 -14.94
CA PRO A 65 20.84 -10.29 -15.69
C PRO A 65 20.22 -9.29 -16.67
N ASP A 66 19.05 -9.65 -17.22
CA ASP A 66 18.31 -8.82 -18.19
C ASP A 66 17.34 -7.82 -17.54
N GLY A 67 17.37 -7.66 -16.22
CA GLY A 67 16.43 -6.79 -15.48
C GLY A 67 15.00 -7.35 -15.40
N ARG A 68 14.78 -8.60 -15.83
CA ARG A 68 13.46 -9.25 -15.81
C ARG A 68 13.32 -10.23 -14.65
N PRO A 69 12.09 -10.46 -14.15
CA PRO A 69 11.84 -11.59 -13.27
C PRO A 69 12.25 -12.91 -13.94
N GLU A 70 12.81 -13.83 -13.17
CA GLU A 70 13.11 -15.19 -13.66
C GLU A 70 11.85 -16.06 -13.76
N SER A 71 10.79 -15.66 -13.03
CA SER A 71 9.49 -16.33 -13.00
C SER A 71 8.44 -15.62 -13.86
N GLU A 72 7.31 -16.28 -14.09
CA GLU A 72 6.16 -15.76 -14.83
C GLU A 72 4.92 -15.63 -13.92
N GLY A 73 3.92 -14.87 -14.38
CA GLY A 73 2.63 -14.72 -13.70
C GLY A 73 2.76 -14.07 -12.31
N ALA A 74 2.01 -14.59 -11.33
CA ALA A 74 2.06 -14.06 -9.96
C ALA A 74 3.43 -14.30 -9.30
N ALA A 75 4.14 -15.37 -9.66
CA ALA A 75 5.45 -15.65 -9.13
C ALA A 75 6.48 -14.56 -9.49
N ALA A 76 6.35 -13.93 -10.64
CA ALA A 76 7.22 -12.82 -11.05
C ALA A 76 7.15 -11.63 -10.07
N TYR A 77 5.93 -11.31 -9.61
CA TYR A 77 5.73 -10.30 -8.57
C TYR A 77 6.26 -10.78 -7.22
N MET A 78 5.86 -11.98 -6.78
CA MET A 78 6.21 -12.52 -5.46
C MET A 78 7.73 -12.71 -5.28
N ASP A 79 8.45 -13.10 -6.33
CA ASP A 79 9.90 -13.25 -6.27
C ASP A 79 10.64 -11.92 -6.12
N LEU A 80 10.03 -10.81 -6.52
CA LEU A 80 10.59 -9.46 -6.43
C LEU A 80 9.87 -8.58 -5.40
N TYR A 81 8.98 -9.17 -4.58
CA TYR A 81 8.25 -8.43 -3.55
C TYR A 81 9.07 -8.37 -2.26
N GLU A 82 9.77 -7.27 -2.07
CA GLU A 82 10.58 -7.01 -0.87
C GLU A 82 9.79 -6.53 0.34
N GLY A 83 8.49 -6.33 0.20
CA GLY A 83 7.66 -5.63 1.16
C GLY A 83 7.51 -4.15 0.85
N GLY A 84 7.30 -3.32 1.87
CA GLY A 84 7.14 -1.88 1.68
C GLY A 84 5.75 -1.47 1.17
N TRP A 85 5.71 -0.43 0.36
CA TRP A 85 4.49 0.15 -0.19
C TRP A 85 4.60 0.26 -1.71
N GLN A 86 3.88 -0.61 -2.43
CA GLN A 86 3.78 -0.60 -3.89
C GLN A 86 2.56 0.19 -4.35
N GLU A 87 2.63 0.70 -5.58
CA GLU A 87 1.50 1.21 -6.34
C GLU A 87 1.12 0.22 -7.43
N CYS A 88 -0.16 -0.13 -7.49
CA CYS A 88 -0.70 -1.15 -8.40
C CYS A 88 -1.61 -0.51 -9.43
N LEU A 89 -1.26 -0.63 -10.72
CA LEU A 89 -2.03 -0.13 -11.86
C LEU A 89 -1.58 -0.85 -13.14
N PRO A 90 -2.48 -1.13 -14.12
CA PRO A 90 -3.91 -0.90 -14.14
C PRO A 90 -4.74 -2.10 -13.65
N ASN A 91 -4.15 -3.00 -12.86
CA ASN A 91 -4.75 -4.24 -12.41
C ASN A 91 -4.43 -4.50 -10.92
N GLY A 92 -5.35 -5.17 -10.23
CA GLY A 92 -5.18 -5.65 -8.87
C GLY A 92 -5.48 -7.15 -8.78
N GLY A 93 -4.61 -7.92 -8.08
CA GLY A 93 -4.73 -9.38 -8.01
C GLY A 93 -4.30 -10.08 -9.30
N ALA A 94 -5.00 -11.13 -9.68
CA ALA A 94 -4.62 -12.01 -10.78
C ALA A 94 -4.37 -11.29 -12.12
N GLY A 95 -3.35 -11.74 -12.86
CA GLY A 95 -3.06 -11.24 -14.21
C GLY A 95 -4.21 -11.52 -15.18
N VAL A 96 -4.44 -10.61 -16.12
CA VAL A 96 -5.54 -10.68 -17.10
C VAL A 96 -5.05 -10.30 -18.49
N THR A 97 -5.83 -10.66 -19.53
CA THR A 97 -5.66 -10.09 -20.86
C THR A 97 -6.76 -9.06 -21.10
N TYR A 98 -6.42 -7.78 -21.16
CA TYR A 98 -7.36 -6.69 -21.38
C TYR A 98 -7.11 -6.05 -22.75
N ARG A 99 -8.13 -6.09 -23.64
CA ARG A 99 -8.06 -5.56 -25.01
C ARG A 99 -6.81 -6.04 -25.79
N GLY A 100 -6.40 -7.31 -25.59
CA GLY A 100 -5.23 -7.91 -26.21
C GLY A 100 -3.91 -7.66 -25.49
N ALA A 101 -3.85 -6.78 -24.49
CA ALA A 101 -2.66 -6.57 -23.69
C ALA A 101 -2.59 -7.56 -22.52
N PRO A 102 -1.50 -8.33 -22.33
CA PRO A 102 -1.29 -9.12 -21.13
C PRO A 102 -0.91 -8.20 -19.98
N VAL A 103 -1.84 -7.99 -19.05
CA VAL A 103 -1.62 -7.18 -17.83
C VAL A 103 -1.25 -8.11 -16.69
N PRO A 104 -0.09 -7.94 -16.06
CA PRO A 104 0.40 -8.88 -15.06
C PRO A 104 -0.34 -8.78 -13.72
N PHE A 105 0.01 -9.68 -12.81
CA PHE A 105 -0.42 -9.63 -11.41
C PHE A 105 -0.04 -8.27 -10.80
N HIS A 106 -0.99 -7.59 -10.14
CA HIS A 106 -0.86 -6.23 -9.59
C HIS A 106 -0.46 -5.13 -10.60
N GLY A 107 -0.63 -5.40 -11.91
CA GLY A 107 -0.42 -4.40 -12.95
C GLY A 107 1.05 -4.21 -13.36
N GLU A 108 1.37 -3.05 -13.89
CA GLU A 108 2.63 -2.82 -14.59
C GLU A 108 3.61 -1.92 -13.83
N LEU A 109 3.15 -1.23 -12.76
CA LEU A 109 3.98 -0.21 -12.10
C LEU A 109 5.09 -0.80 -11.24
N TRP A 110 4.84 -1.90 -10.52
CA TRP A 110 5.75 -2.49 -9.54
C TRP A 110 7.14 -2.89 -10.08
N SER A 111 7.27 -3.10 -11.39
CA SER A 111 8.54 -3.44 -12.04
C SER A 111 9.08 -2.34 -12.94
N ALA A 112 8.35 -1.23 -13.08
CA ALA A 112 8.75 -0.14 -13.95
C ALA A 112 9.84 0.74 -13.31
N SER A 113 10.72 1.27 -14.15
CA SER A 113 11.65 2.34 -13.75
C SER A 113 10.98 3.69 -13.99
N TRP A 114 11.02 4.57 -12.99
CA TRP A 114 10.40 5.88 -13.01
C TRP A 114 11.42 6.98 -13.19
N ASP A 115 11.07 7.96 -14.01
CA ASP A 115 11.82 9.21 -14.12
C ASP A 115 11.66 10.03 -12.84
N VAL A 116 12.74 10.69 -12.42
CA VAL A 116 12.79 11.49 -11.19
C VAL A 116 13.13 12.92 -11.52
N ARG A 117 12.32 13.85 -11.05
CA ARG A 117 12.58 15.29 -11.08
C ARG A 117 12.53 15.87 -9.67
N VAL A 118 13.59 16.54 -9.27
CA VAL A 118 13.62 17.31 -8.02
C VAL A 118 12.98 18.66 -8.27
N ASP A 119 11.83 18.94 -7.65
CA ASP A 119 11.12 20.19 -7.79
C ASP A 119 11.58 21.23 -6.77
N LEU A 120 11.87 20.78 -5.55
CA LEU A 120 12.32 21.62 -4.45
C LEU A 120 13.23 20.85 -3.49
N ASP A 121 14.34 21.44 -3.05
CA ASP A 121 15.21 20.89 -2.02
C ASP A 121 15.75 22.04 -1.15
N THR A 122 14.96 22.41 -0.15
CA THR A 122 15.29 23.44 0.85
C THR A 122 15.13 22.89 2.26
N PRO A 123 15.72 23.53 3.29
CA PRO A 123 15.52 23.09 4.67
C PRO A 123 14.07 23.09 5.14
N GLU A 124 13.20 23.93 4.55
CA GLU A 124 11.79 24.02 4.92
C GLU A 124 10.96 22.90 4.28
N ARG A 125 11.31 22.48 3.06
CA ARG A 125 10.56 21.48 2.32
C ARG A 125 11.40 20.82 1.23
N VAL A 126 11.21 19.52 1.07
CA VAL A 126 11.66 18.78 -0.11
C VAL A 126 10.44 18.32 -0.92
N THR A 127 10.56 18.40 -2.26
CA THR A 127 9.53 17.91 -3.18
C THR A 127 10.19 17.25 -4.39
N VAL A 128 9.71 16.05 -4.73
CA VAL A 128 10.13 15.30 -5.91
C VAL A 128 8.91 14.85 -6.70
N THR A 129 9.02 14.85 -8.01
CA THR A 129 8.04 14.25 -8.91
C THR A 129 8.65 13.04 -9.60
N LEU A 130 7.96 11.91 -9.50
CA LEU A 130 8.27 10.70 -10.23
C LEU A 130 7.22 10.49 -11.33
N SER A 131 7.62 10.00 -12.50
CA SER A 131 6.69 9.73 -13.59
C SER A 131 7.08 8.50 -14.39
N VAL A 132 6.07 7.81 -14.92
CA VAL A 132 6.25 6.61 -15.76
C VAL A 132 5.12 6.50 -16.78
N GLU A 133 5.41 5.92 -17.94
CA GLU A 133 4.40 5.43 -18.88
C GLU A 133 4.37 3.91 -18.81
N THR A 134 3.16 3.34 -18.71
CA THR A 134 3.00 1.89 -18.66
C THR A 134 3.32 1.25 -20.01
N PRO A 135 4.04 0.10 -20.03
CA PRO A 135 4.57 -0.44 -21.30
C PRO A 135 3.52 -1.12 -22.20
N ARG A 136 2.38 -1.55 -21.66
CA ARG A 136 1.36 -2.32 -22.42
C ARG A 136 0.02 -1.60 -22.50
N THR A 137 -0.28 -0.81 -21.49
CA THR A 137 -1.50 0.01 -21.44
C THR A 137 -1.11 1.48 -21.60
N PRO A 138 -1.97 2.33 -22.19
CA PRO A 138 -1.59 3.71 -22.50
C PRO A 138 -1.83 4.66 -21.32
N PHE A 139 -1.22 4.37 -20.17
CA PHE A 139 -1.29 5.27 -19.02
C PHE A 139 0.05 5.96 -18.77
N ARG A 140 -0.03 7.22 -18.38
CA ARG A 140 1.04 7.95 -17.72
C ARG A 140 0.65 8.17 -16.27
N VAL A 141 1.55 7.84 -15.36
CA VAL A 141 1.37 8.07 -13.92
C VAL A 141 2.40 9.09 -13.45
N GLU A 142 1.95 10.06 -12.68
CA GLU A 142 2.79 11.05 -12.02
C GLU A 142 2.51 11.01 -10.52
N LYS A 143 3.58 10.89 -9.72
CA LYS A 143 3.55 10.87 -8.27
C LYS A 143 4.47 11.96 -7.72
N ARG A 144 3.89 12.93 -7.02
CA ARG A 144 4.63 14.03 -6.41
C ARG A 144 4.65 13.85 -4.91
N LEU A 145 5.84 13.69 -4.35
CA LEU A 145 6.08 13.51 -2.92
C LEU A 145 6.59 14.81 -2.32
N SER A 146 6.00 15.24 -1.21
CA SER A 146 6.42 16.44 -0.48
C SER A 146 6.55 16.17 1.00
N LEU A 147 7.67 16.63 1.60
CA LEU A 147 7.95 16.50 3.02
C LEU A 147 8.44 17.87 3.57
N ALA A 148 7.71 18.40 4.55
CA ALA A 148 8.08 19.64 5.22
C ALA A 148 8.89 19.37 6.51
N SER A 149 9.78 20.30 6.86
CA SER A 149 10.50 20.30 8.14
C SER A 149 9.50 20.34 9.32
N GLY A 150 9.80 19.61 10.39
CA GLY A 150 8.99 19.57 11.61
C GLY A 150 7.63 18.89 11.51
N ARG A 151 7.31 18.25 10.36
CA ARG A 151 6.07 17.49 10.16
C ARG A 151 6.32 15.99 10.05
N THR A 152 5.41 15.21 10.61
CA THR A 152 5.41 13.73 10.45
C THR A 152 4.46 13.29 9.32
N VAL A 153 4.31 14.13 8.29
CA VAL A 153 3.37 13.94 7.18
C VAL A 153 4.12 13.92 5.88
N LEU A 154 4.01 12.83 5.11
CA LEU A 154 4.36 12.79 3.70
C LEU A 154 3.09 13.08 2.88
N GLU A 155 3.12 14.14 2.11
CA GLU A 155 2.08 14.45 1.13
C GLU A 155 2.40 13.74 -0.19
N ILE A 156 1.42 13.02 -0.75
CA ILE A 156 1.52 12.27 -2.00
C ILE A 156 0.41 12.74 -2.92
N ASP A 157 0.75 13.52 -3.95
CA ASP A 157 -0.18 13.91 -5.01
C ASP A 157 0.02 12.96 -6.20
N GLU A 158 -1.03 12.29 -6.65
CA GLU A 158 -0.97 11.34 -7.74
C GLU A 158 -1.90 11.72 -8.89
N THR A 159 -1.46 11.45 -10.11
CA THR A 159 -2.24 11.66 -11.33
C THR A 159 -2.07 10.47 -12.27
N VAL A 160 -3.18 9.87 -12.69
CA VAL A 160 -3.21 8.86 -13.75
C VAL A 160 -3.86 9.47 -14.98
N ILE A 161 -3.16 9.45 -16.11
CA ILE A 161 -3.57 10.04 -17.39
C ILE A 161 -3.76 8.91 -18.41
N ASN A 162 -4.92 8.86 -19.07
CA ASN A 162 -5.15 8.02 -20.23
C ASN A 162 -4.58 8.72 -21.47
N LEU A 163 -3.54 8.16 -22.07
CA LEU A 163 -2.88 8.73 -23.26
C LEU A 163 -3.61 8.38 -24.57
N SER A 164 -4.58 7.44 -24.55
CA SER A 164 -5.32 7.05 -25.72
C SER A 164 -6.54 7.93 -25.95
N PRO A 165 -7.07 8.02 -27.18
CA PRO A 165 -8.34 8.71 -27.47
C PRO A 165 -9.56 7.95 -26.95
N GLU A 166 -9.41 6.65 -26.62
CA GLU A 166 -10.51 5.79 -26.20
C GLU A 166 -10.60 5.70 -24.66
N PRO A 167 -11.80 5.56 -24.09
CA PRO A 167 -11.96 5.29 -22.67
C PRO A 167 -11.35 3.96 -22.28
N ILE A 168 -10.64 3.92 -21.15
CA ILE A 168 -9.98 2.71 -20.62
C ILE A 168 -10.42 2.45 -19.17
N ASP A 169 -10.71 1.20 -18.88
CA ASP A 169 -11.00 0.73 -17.52
C ASP A 169 -9.69 0.32 -16.82
N LEU A 170 -9.64 0.56 -15.51
CA LEU A 170 -8.48 0.22 -14.70
C LEU A 170 -8.88 -0.14 -13.26
N MET A 171 -7.99 -0.84 -12.59
CA MET A 171 -7.90 -0.90 -11.14
C MET A 171 -6.66 -0.14 -10.72
N TRP A 172 -6.77 0.66 -9.68
CA TRP A 172 -5.66 1.42 -9.11
C TRP A 172 -5.69 1.30 -7.60
N GLY A 173 -4.55 1.01 -7.01
CA GLY A 173 -4.43 0.84 -5.57
C GLY A 173 -3.05 1.16 -5.04
N ASN A 174 -3.03 1.56 -3.79
CA ASN A 174 -1.84 1.75 -2.98
C ASN A 174 -1.74 0.59 -1.99
N HIS A 175 -0.62 -0.10 -1.96
CA HIS A 175 -0.41 -1.36 -1.21
C HIS A 175 0.66 -1.20 -0.10
N PRO A 176 0.44 -0.35 0.94
CA PRO A 176 1.34 -0.26 2.08
C PRO A 176 1.21 -1.51 2.96
N ALA A 177 2.32 -2.21 3.17
CA ALA A 177 2.41 -3.40 4.00
C ALA A 177 3.22 -3.10 5.26
N PHE A 178 2.70 -3.51 6.42
CA PHE A 178 3.25 -3.25 7.74
C PHE A 178 3.81 -4.53 8.35
N GLY A 179 4.97 -4.44 9.01
CA GLY A 179 5.65 -5.60 9.58
C GLY A 179 6.41 -5.32 10.86
N ALA A 180 7.07 -6.35 11.38
CA ALA A 180 7.96 -6.20 12.52
C ALA A 180 9.17 -5.29 12.14
N PRO A 181 9.70 -4.49 13.11
CA PRO A 181 9.40 -4.49 14.52
C PRO A 181 8.21 -3.60 14.94
N PHE A 182 7.59 -2.86 14.02
CA PHE A 182 6.43 -2.01 14.30
C PHE A 182 5.19 -2.86 14.58
N LEU A 183 4.89 -3.80 13.67
CA LEU A 183 3.77 -4.70 13.81
C LEU A 183 4.06 -5.74 14.90
N ASP A 184 3.17 -5.82 15.87
CA ASP A 184 3.22 -6.79 16.98
C ASP A 184 1.79 -7.11 17.46
N GLY A 185 1.64 -8.10 18.33
CA GLY A 185 0.34 -8.52 18.88
C GLY A 185 -0.37 -7.48 19.76
N THR A 186 0.19 -6.28 19.91
CA THR A 186 -0.43 -5.14 20.62
C THR A 186 -0.97 -4.08 19.66
N CYS A 187 -0.77 -4.27 18.35
CA CYS A 187 -1.22 -3.31 17.35
C CYS A 187 -2.75 -3.26 17.27
N ARG A 188 -3.23 -2.04 17.05
CA ARG A 188 -4.65 -1.74 16.87
C ARG A 188 -4.89 -1.05 15.52
N VAL A 189 -5.93 -1.50 14.82
CA VAL A 189 -6.43 -0.87 13.60
C VAL A 189 -7.64 -0.01 13.93
N ASP A 190 -7.61 1.26 13.58
CA ASP A 190 -8.73 2.19 13.65
C ASP A 190 -9.12 2.63 12.23
N VAL A 191 -10.41 2.56 11.90
CA VAL A 191 -11.00 3.00 10.63
C VAL A 191 -12.35 3.66 10.91
N PRO A 192 -12.90 4.49 10.01
CA PRO A 192 -14.28 4.95 10.10
C PRO A 192 -15.27 3.78 10.10
N PRO A 193 -16.50 3.98 10.58
CA PRO A 193 -17.57 2.99 10.40
C PRO A 193 -17.69 2.60 8.93
N CYS A 194 -17.73 1.30 8.65
CA CYS A 194 -17.74 0.77 7.29
C CYS A 194 -18.36 -0.61 7.22
N THR A 195 -18.71 -1.01 6.01
CA THR A 195 -19.15 -2.37 5.68
C THR A 195 -17.94 -3.19 5.26
N VAL A 196 -17.85 -4.40 5.76
CA VAL A 196 -16.77 -5.36 5.47
C VAL A 196 -17.35 -6.51 4.64
N SER A 197 -16.64 -6.91 3.60
CA SER A 197 -16.91 -8.12 2.81
C SER A 197 -15.72 -9.06 2.89
N SER A 198 -15.94 -10.30 3.32
CA SER A 198 -14.92 -11.35 3.29
C SER A 198 -14.74 -11.91 1.89
N HIS A 199 -13.70 -12.74 1.67
CA HIS A 199 -13.45 -13.40 0.40
C HIS A 199 -14.70 -14.16 -0.10
N ARG A 200 -14.93 -14.19 -1.42
CA ARG A 200 -16.26 -14.49 -1.95
C ARG A 200 -16.69 -15.95 -1.83
N SER A 201 -15.89 -16.87 -2.31
CA SER A 201 -16.31 -18.25 -2.58
C SER A 201 -15.55 -19.28 -1.78
N GLU A 202 -14.40 -18.92 -1.26
CA GLU A 202 -13.50 -19.80 -0.54
C GLU A 202 -12.67 -19.01 0.48
N PRO A 203 -12.10 -19.63 1.51
CA PRO A 203 -11.11 -18.99 2.37
C PRO A 203 -9.90 -18.56 1.56
N ILE A 204 -9.30 -17.40 1.91
CA ILE A 204 -8.03 -16.94 1.31
C ILE A 204 -6.88 -17.94 1.57
N GLY A 205 -6.98 -18.72 2.64
CA GLY A 205 -6.08 -19.82 3.00
C GLY A 205 -6.83 -20.84 3.84
N PRO A 206 -6.35 -22.09 3.92
CA PRO A 206 -7.01 -23.16 4.67
C PRO A 206 -7.08 -22.89 6.17
N GLU A 207 -6.21 -22.00 6.68
CA GLU A 207 -6.13 -21.57 8.07
C GLU A 207 -6.98 -20.33 8.40
N SER A 208 -7.75 -19.79 7.43
CA SER A 208 -8.60 -18.62 7.65
C SER A 208 -9.68 -18.88 8.71
N ALA A 209 -9.77 -17.98 9.68
CA ALA A 209 -10.80 -18.04 10.72
C ALA A 209 -12.06 -17.26 10.37
N ILE A 210 -12.04 -16.39 9.36
CA ILE A 210 -13.18 -15.58 8.94
C ILE A 210 -14.05 -16.39 7.97
N ALA A 211 -15.37 -16.38 8.22
CA ALA A 211 -16.32 -16.99 7.30
C ALA A 211 -16.30 -16.27 5.94
N PHE A 212 -16.07 -17.00 4.86
CA PHE A 212 -16.06 -16.45 3.51
C PHE A 212 -17.48 -16.14 3.00
N GLY A 213 -17.58 -15.29 1.97
CA GLY A 213 -18.83 -14.93 1.32
C GLY A 213 -19.80 -14.17 2.24
N ARG A 214 -19.29 -13.48 3.25
CA ARG A 214 -20.08 -12.72 4.22
C ARG A 214 -19.90 -11.21 4.05
N THR A 215 -20.95 -10.48 4.41
CA THR A 215 -20.94 -9.02 4.56
C THR A 215 -21.43 -8.69 5.96
N PHE A 216 -20.73 -7.81 6.65
CA PHE A 216 -20.97 -7.44 8.05
C PHE A 216 -20.46 -6.03 8.33
N ASP A 217 -20.83 -5.47 9.46
CA ASP A 217 -20.31 -4.17 9.89
C ASP A 217 -18.97 -4.32 10.64
N TRP A 218 -18.04 -3.40 10.39
CA TRP A 218 -16.80 -3.29 11.14
C TRP A 218 -17.07 -3.14 12.66
N PRO A 219 -16.33 -3.81 13.56
CA PRO A 219 -15.14 -4.62 13.30
C PRO A 219 -15.32 -6.14 13.46
N LEU A 220 -16.52 -6.65 13.71
CA LEU A 220 -16.72 -8.02 14.19
C LEU A 220 -17.04 -8.99 13.03
N ALA A 221 -16.00 -9.68 12.53
CA ALA A 221 -16.11 -10.65 11.47
C ALA A 221 -16.68 -12.00 11.98
N PRO A 222 -17.71 -12.59 11.34
CA PRO A 222 -18.20 -13.90 11.72
C PRO A 222 -17.13 -14.98 11.48
N ARG A 223 -16.97 -15.89 12.43
CA ARG A 223 -16.02 -16.99 12.32
C ARG A 223 -16.51 -18.09 11.37
N ALA A 224 -15.57 -18.75 10.69
CA ALA A 224 -15.84 -19.86 9.79
C ALA A 224 -16.43 -21.10 10.53
N ASP A 225 -16.03 -21.32 11.80
CA ASP A 225 -16.55 -22.40 12.66
C ASP A 225 -17.93 -22.09 13.28
N GLY A 226 -18.48 -20.90 13.05
CA GLY A 226 -19.74 -20.43 13.62
C GLY A 226 -19.69 -20.08 15.12
N ALA A 227 -18.53 -20.15 15.76
CA ALA A 227 -18.34 -19.95 17.21
C ALA A 227 -17.92 -18.51 17.54
N GLY A 228 -18.78 -17.53 17.25
CA GLY A 228 -18.54 -16.12 17.59
C GLY A 228 -17.90 -15.31 16.47
N THR A 229 -17.06 -14.35 16.83
CA THR A 229 -16.48 -13.36 15.90
C THR A 229 -14.97 -13.24 16.05
N VAL A 230 -14.34 -12.69 15.02
CA VAL A 230 -12.95 -12.18 15.03
C VAL A 230 -13.04 -10.66 15.09
N ASP A 231 -12.38 -10.04 16.06
CA ASP A 231 -12.28 -8.58 16.15
C ASP A 231 -11.13 -8.09 15.25
N LEU A 232 -11.49 -7.44 14.15
CA LEU A 232 -10.54 -6.92 13.16
C LEU A 232 -9.78 -5.66 13.62
N THR A 233 -10.16 -5.07 14.76
CA THR A 233 -9.37 -3.98 15.35
C THR A 233 -8.08 -4.47 16.00
N GLN A 234 -8.00 -5.76 16.33
CA GLN A 234 -6.86 -6.33 17.04
C GLN A 234 -5.95 -7.08 16.06
N VAL A 235 -4.69 -6.76 16.08
CA VAL A 235 -3.66 -7.51 15.37
C VAL A 235 -3.23 -8.67 16.28
N PRO A 236 -3.45 -9.93 15.90
CA PRO A 236 -2.97 -11.06 16.69
C PRO A 236 -1.46 -11.25 16.52
N GLY A 237 -0.82 -12.00 17.41
CA GLY A 237 0.58 -12.39 17.24
C GLY A 237 0.78 -13.42 16.11
N PRO A 238 2.03 -13.63 15.69
CA PRO A 238 2.34 -14.55 14.58
C PRO A 238 2.05 -16.03 14.91
N GLU A 239 1.96 -16.37 16.19
CA GLU A 239 1.69 -17.74 16.68
C GLU A 239 0.29 -18.25 16.30
N VAL A 240 -0.62 -17.39 15.89
CA VAL A 240 -1.97 -17.82 15.49
C VAL A 240 -2.00 -18.54 14.15
N GLY A 241 -0.96 -18.39 13.31
CA GLY A 241 -0.79 -19.16 12.08
C GLY A 241 -1.91 -18.96 11.05
N ARG A 242 -2.37 -17.73 10.81
CA ARG A 242 -3.53 -17.44 9.93
C ARG A 242 -3.17 -16.59 8.74
N THR A 243 -3.96 -16.76 7.67
CA THR A 243 -4.04 -15.83 6.53
C THR A 243 -5.49 -15.39 6.39
N GLU A 244 -5.72 -14.07 6.31
CA GLU A 244 -7.04 -13.48 6.20
C GLU A 244 -7.07 -12.43 5.08
N TRP A 245 -8.24 -12.18 4.52
CA TRP A 245 -8.47 -11.08 3.60
C TRP A 245 -9.91 -10.61 3.71
N VAL A 246 -10.08 -9.30 3.83
CA VAL A 246 -11.39 -8.64 3.78
C VAL A 246 -11.30 -7.35 2.99
N SER A 247 -12.43 -6.89 2.44
CA SER A 247 -12.56 -5.61 1.77
C SER A 247 -13.51 -4.71 2.56
N LEU A 248 -13.06 -3.49 2.89
CA LEU A 248 -13.84 -2.46 3.55
C LEU A 248 -14.42 -1.51 2.50
N SER A 249 -15.64 -1.04 2.73
CA SER A 249 -16.34 -0.11 1.84
C SER A 249 -17.38 0.72 2.59
N GLY A 250 -17.92 1.78 1.95
CA GLY A 250 -18.97 2.61 2.55
C GLY A 250 -18.49 3.57 3.64
N MET A 251 -17.19 3.84 3.72
CA MET A 251 -16.62 4.86 4.61
C MET A 251 -17.05 6.25 4.16
N ALA A 252 -17.46 7.09 5.12
CA ALA A 252 -17.79 8.49 4.85
C ALA A 252 -16.53 9.34 4.60
N GLU A 253 -15.41 8.96 5.21
CA GLU A 253 -14.09 9.57 5.05
C GLU A 253 -13.04 8.48 4.82
N GLY A 254 -12.07 8.76 3.95
CA GLY A 254 -10.98 7.83 3.66
C GLY A 254 -9.81 8.03 4.63
N TRP A 255 -9.75 7.24 5.68
CA TRP A 255 -8.58 7.17 6.55
C TRP A 255 -8.51 5.82 7.29
N TYR A 256 -7.32 5.46 7.69
CA TYR A 256 -7.07 4.43 8.70
C TYR A 256 -5.88 4.81 9.58
N GLY A 257 -5.81 4.19 10.75
CA GLY A 257 -4.66 4.21 11.64
C GLY A 257 -4.29 2.81 12.10
N LEU A 258 -3.00 2.57 12.22
CA LEU A 258 -2.41 1.39 12.84
C LEU A 258 -1.46 1.84 13.94
N THR A 259 -1.73 1.46 15.19
CA THR A 259 -0.96 1.90 16.36
C THR A 259 -0.37 0.71 17.10
N SER A 260 0.95 0.68 17.29
CA SER A 260 1.63 -0.28 18.17
C SER A 260 1.50 0.15 19.63
N GLY A 261 0.87 -0.67 20.46
CA GLY A 261 0.74 -0.44 21.88
C GLY A 261 2.09 -0.47 22.62
N THR A 262 2.97 -1.41 22.24
CA THR A 262 4.31 -1.55 22.83
C THR A 262 5.21 -0.37 22.50
N ARG A 263 5.26 0.03 21.23
CA ARG A 263 6.14 1.12 20.75
C ARG A 263 5.53 2.50 20.91
N ARG A 264 4.22 2.57 21.10
CA ARG A 264 3.44 3.81 21.14
C ARG A 264 3.64 4.69 19.92
N VAL A 265 3.96 4.08 18.79
CA VAL A 265 4.08 4.69 17.48
C VAL A 265 2.90 4.26 16.64
N GLY A 266 2.38 5.16 15.83
CA GLY A 266 1.34 4.83 14.87
C GLY A 266 1.66 5.39 13.49
N PHE A 267 1.07 4.74 12.50
CA PHE A 267 1.02 5.15 11.11
C PHE A 267 -0.43 5.22 10.66
N GLY A 268 -0.76 6.22 9.87
CA GLY A 268 -2.07 6.33 9.25
C GLY A 268 -1.99 6.90 7.85
N LEU A 269 -3.00 6.58 7.07
CA LEU A 269 -3.16 7.10 5.74
C LEU A 269 -4.53 7.79 5.65
N ARG A 270 -4.56 8.98 5.01
CA ARG A 270 -5.77 9.66 4.59
C ARG A 270 -5.78 9.79 3.08
N TRP A 271 -6.95 9.60 2.45
CA TRP A 271 -7.13 9.69 1.00
C TRP A 271 -8.52 10.20 0.62
N ASP A 272 -8.73 10.49 -0.66
CA ASP A 272 -10.04 10.83 -1.22
C ASP A 272 -10.86 9.53 -1.45
N VAL A 273 -11.90 9.33 -0.64
CA VAL A 273 -12.79 8.17 -0.74
C VAL A 273 -13.57 8.12 -2.06
N ALA A 274 -13.74 9.26 -2.76
CA ALA A 274 -14.36 9.27 -4.07
C ALA A 274 -13.44 8.65 -5.16
N VAL A 275 -12.13 8.64 -4.93
CA VAL A 275 -11.16 7.97 -5.80
C VAL A 275 -10.95 6.53 -5.35
N PHE A 276 -10.68 6.30 -4.08
CA PHE A 276 -10.47 4.97 -3.50
C PHE A 276 -11.60 4.61 -2.52
N PRO A 277 -12.74 4.09 -3.00
CA PRO A 277 -13.89 3.76 -2.15
C PRO A 277 -13.73 2.46 -1.37
N TYR A 278 -12.67 1.70 -1.61
CA TYR A 278 -12.42 0.40 -0.98
C TYR A 278 -11.09 0.41 -0.26
N VAL A 279 -10.99 -0.40 0.82
CA VAL A 279 -9.71 -0.78 1.42
C VAL A 279 -9.62 -2.30 1.40
N TRP A 280 -8.57 -2.86 0.80
CA TRP A 280 -8.26 -4.26 0.97
C TRP A 280 -7.42 -4.40 2.23
N PHE A 281 -7.85 -5.27 3.13
CA PHE A 281 -7.12 -5.59 4.35
C PHE A 281 -6.63 -7.02 4.26
N TRP A 282 -5.43 -7.15 3.72
CA TRP A 282 -4.71 -8.41 3.61
C TRP A 282 -3.86 -8.65 4.87
N GLN A 283 -3.82 -9.93 5.35
CA GLN A 283 -3.25 -10.27 6.64
C GLN A 283 -2.57 -11.64 6.56
N VAL A 284 -1.31 -11.75 6.99
CA VAL A 284 -0.55 -13.00 7.16
C VAL A 284 0.04 -12.99 8.56
N TRP A 285 -0.61 -13.70 9.44
CA TRP A 285 -0.25 -13.81 10.87
C TRP A 285 0.51 -15.10 11.13
N GLY A 286 1.69 -15.28 10.49
CA GLY A 286 2.45 -16.53 10.55
C GLY A 286 1.81 -17.68 9.76
N GLY A 287 0.75 -17.41 8.99
CA GLY A 287 0.08 -18.37 8.12
C GLY A 287 0.80 -18.57 6.78
N GLY A 288 0.14 -19.28 5.85
CA GLY A 288 0.66 -19.50 4.50
C GLY A 288 1.88 -20.43 4.50
N ALA A 289 1.67 -21.72 4.82
CA ALA A 289 2.74 -22.72 4.94
C ALA A 289 3.46 -23.04 3.62
N GLY A 290 2.86 -22.66 2.46
CA GLY A 290 3.45 -22.83 1.13
C GLY A 290 4.08 -21.56 0.58
N TYR A 291 4.56 -21.66 -0.70
CA TYR A 291 5.01 -20.50 -1.46
C TYR A 291 3.92 -19.43 -1.56
N PRO A 292 4.25 -18.14 -1.44
CA PRO A 292 5.60 -17.59 -1.27
C PRO A 292 6.01 -17.41 0.20
N TRP A 293 5.12 -17.63 1.17
CA TRP A 293 5.29 -17.20 2.56
C TRP A 293 6.03 -18.20 3.43
N TRP A 294 5.82 -19.49 3.21
CA TRP A 294 6.46 -20.61 3.94
C TRP A 294 6.30 -20.54 5.47
N GLY A 295 5.21 -19.91 5.96
CA GLY A 295 4.96 -19.69 7.38
C GLY A 295 5.95 -18.74 8.06
N ARG A 296 6.66 -17.91 7.28
CA ARG A 296 7.75 -17.05 7.79
C ARG A 296 7.35 -15.58 7.90
N GLU A 297 6.21 -15.21 7.33
CA GLU A 297 5.84 -13.80 7.22
C GLU A 297 4.82 -13.41 8.31
N TYR A 298 5.02 -12.23 8.86
CA TYR A 298 4.12 -11.58 9.79
C TYR A 298 3.89 -10.16 9.28
N VAL A 299 2.77 -9.98 8.59
CA VAL A 299 2.50 -8.78 7.81
C VAL A 299 1.01 -8.53 7.70
N CYS A 300 0.61 -7.26 7.62
CA CYS A 300 -0.68 -6.87 7.08
C CYS A 300 -0.55 -5.67 6.14
N ALA A 301 -1.50 -5.55 5.21
CA ALA A 301 -1.61 -4.38 4.36
C ALA A 301 -3.03 -3.79 4.47
N LEU A 302 -3.10 -2.48 4.57
CA LEU A 302 -4.34 -1.69 4.53
C LEU A 302 -4.29 -0.81 3.28
N GLU A 303 -4.95 -1.26 2.23
CA GLU A 303 -4.71 -0.86 0.86
C GLU A 303 -5.90 -0.08 0.29
N PRO A 304 -5.84 1.25 0.10
CA PRO A 304 -6.86 1.98 -0.65
C PRO A 304 -6.87 1.55 -2.12
N TRP A 305 -8.08 1.16 -2.61
CA TRP A 305 -8.31 0.69 -3.98
C TRP A 305 -9.49 1.38 -4.65
N THR A 306 -9.41 1.54 -5.97
CA THR A 306 -10.55 1.99 -6.79
C THR A 306 -11.60 0.91 -6.97
N SER A 307 -11.24 -0.36 -6.78
CA SER A 307 -12.02 -1.53 -7.18
C SER A 307 -11.96 -2.66 -6.17
N ARG A 308 -12.84 -3.65 -6.31
CA ARG A 308 -12.86 -4.92 -5.55
C ARG A 308 -13.47 -6.05 -6.40
N PRO A 309 -13.20 -7.32 -6.12
CA PRO A 309 -12.19 -7.88 -5.23
C PRO A 309 -10.83 -7.94 -5.92
N ASP A 310 -9.88 -8.69 -5.34
CA ASP A 310 -8.53 -8.96 -5.82
C ASP A 310 -8.44 -9.95 -7.00
N ALA A 311 -9.51 -10.16 -7.72
CA ALA A 311 -9.63 -11.14 -8.81
C ALA A 311 -9.24 -10.61 -10.21
N GLY A 312 -8.72 -9.37 -10.27
CA GLY A 312 -8.25 -8.74 -11.50
C GLY A 312 -9.27 -7.85 -12.20
N LEU A 313 -8.76 -7.08 -13.17
CA LEU A 313 -9.50 -6.03 -13.86
C LEU A 313 -10.79 -6.52 -14.54
N LEU A 314 -10.77 -7.70 -15.17
CA LEU A 314 -11.97 -8.20 -15.87
C LEU A 314 -13.13 -8.47 -14.90
N GLU A 315 -12.83 -8.95 -13.70
CA GLU A 315 -13.83 -9.13 -12.66
C GLU A 315 -14.34 -7.78 -12.13
N ALA A 316 -13.45 -6.80 -11.95
CA ALA A 316 -13.84 -5.46 -11.55
C ALA A 316 -14.74 -4.77 -12.59
N ILE A 317 -14.52 -5.01 -13.89
CA ILE A 317 -15.39 -4.56 -14.96
C ILE A 317 -16.76 -5.26 -14.87
N ALA A 318 -16.75 -6.58 -14.72
CA ALA A 318 -17.98 -7.39 -14.68
C ALA A 318 -18.91 -7.03 -13.49
N ASN A 319 -18.32 -6.68 -12.35
CA ASN A 319 -19.07 -6.31 -11.14
C ASN A 319 -19.32 -4.79 -11.00
N GLY A 320 -18.86 -3.99 -11.98
CA GLY A 320 -19.10 -2.54 -12.03
C GLY A 320 -18.24 -1.72 -11.06
N THR A 321 -17.14 -2.29 -10.51
CA THR A 321 -16.24 -1.56 -9.60
C THR A 321 -14.98 -1.03 -10.29
N ALA A 322 -14.66 -1.44 -11.52
CA ALA A 322 -13.54 -0.88 -12.26
C ALA A 322 -13.69 0.64 -12.44
N ARG A 323 -12.58 1.34 -12.30
CA ARG A 323 -12.54 2.77 -12.62
C ARG A 323 -12.36 2.96 -14.12
N ARG A 324 -13.01 3.99 -14.69
CA ARG A 324 -12.91 4.33 -16.11
C ARG A 324 -12.35 5.72 -16.28
N ILE A 325 -11.39 5.87 -17.19
CA ILE A 325 -10.85 7.18 -17.59
C ILE A 325 -11.19 7.39 -19.06
N GLU A 326 -11.87 8.50 -19.37
CA GLU A 326 -12.18 8.91 -20.73
C GLU A 326 -10.93 9.15 -21.57
N GLY A 327 -11.06 9.12 -22.89
CA GLY A 327 -9.95 9.39 -23.79
C GLY A 327 -9.26 10.72 -23.49
N HIS A 328 -7.94 10.73 -23.34
CA HIS A 328 -7.14 11.88 -22.90
C HIS A 328 -7.55 12.48 -21.53
N GLY A 329 -8.40 11.75 -20.77
CA GLY A 329 -8.83 12.12 -19.43
C GLY A 329 -7.79 11.76 -18.37
N ARG A 330 -8.06 12.19 -17.13
CA ARG A 330 -7.19 11.91 -15.98
C ARG A 330 -7.99 11.76 -14.69
N ILE A 331 -7.39 11.06 -13.74
CA ILE A 331 -7.82 11.02 -12.33
C ILE A 331 -6.69 11.62 -11.50
N GLN A 332 -7.04 12.44 -10.52
CA GLN A 332 -6.08 13.04 -9.58
C GLN A 332 -6.54 12.75 -8.16
N THR A 333 -5.58 12.53 -7.28
CA THR A 333 -5.85 12.30 -5.86
C THR A 333 -4.69 12.79 -5.00
N ARG A 334 -4.98 12.94 -3.71
CA ARG A 334 -3.97 13.20 -2.68
C ARG A 334 -4.10 12.17 -1.58
N LEU A 335 -2.95 11.64 -1.15
CA LEU A 335 -2.83 10.85 0.06
C LEU A 335 -1.93 11.58 1.06
N LEU A 336 -2.23 11.41 2.35
CA LEU A 336 -1.39 11.90 3.45
C LEU A 336 -0.97 10.70 4.28
N ALA A 337 0.32 10.37 4.26
CA ALA A 337 0.90 9.36 5.13
C ALA A 337 1.41 10.05 6.40
N VAL A 338 0.86 9.67 7.54
CA VAL A 338 1.03 10.38 8.81
C VAL A 338 1.58 9.45 9.86
N MET A 339 2.56 9.91 10.64
CA MET A 339 3.02 9.21 11.83
C MET A 339 2.71 9.98 13.10
N TRP A 340 2.55 9.27 14.20
CA TRP A 340 2.40 9.84 15.53
C TRP A 340 3.10 9.01 16.60
N HIS A 341 3.27 9.60 17.76
CA HIS A 341 3.81 8.94 18.95
C HIS A 341 2.97 9.29 20.18
N GLY A 342 2.88 8.36 21.14
CA GLY A 342 2.26 8.58 22.43
C GLY A 342 0.73 8.44 22.46
N ARG A 343 0.09 7.94 21.39
CA ARG A 343 -1.35 7.64 21.35
C ARG A 343 -1.57 6.14 21.31
N ASP A 344 -2.68 5.67 21.87
CA ASP A 344 -3.04 4.26 21.86
C ASP A 344 -4.08 3.95 20.77
N ARG A 345 -4.82 4.97 20.30
CA ARG A 345 -5.80 4.92 19.21
C ARG A 345 -6.01 6.31 18.62
N ILE A 346 -6.67 6.35 17.48
CA ILE A 346 -7.04 7.61 16.82
C ILE A 346 -8.52 7.63 16.45
N GLY A 347 -9.10 8.85 16.39
CA GLY A 347 -10.47 9.11 15.94
C GLY A 347 -10.56 9.64 14.53
N GLY A 348 -9.43 9.94 13.88
CA GLY A 348 -9.39 10.47 12.53
C GLY A 348 -8.05 11.08 12.15
N ILE A 349 -7.94 11.44 10.87
CA ILE A 349 -6.84 12.24 10.32
C ILE A 349 -7.47 13.40 9.55
N THR A 350 -7.09 14.64 9.85
CA THR A 350 -7.62 15.84 9.17
C THR A 350 -7.08 15.99 7.75
N ALA A 351 -7.66 16.89 6.96
CA ALA A 351 -7.18 17.21 5.61
C ALA A 351 -5.75 17.81 5.59
N ASP A 352 -5.27 18.31 6.73
CA ASP A 352 -3.91 18.83 6.90
C ASP A 352 -2.95 17.78 7.50
N GLY A 353 -3.43 16.56 7.76
CA GLY A 353 -2.65 15.46 8.31
C GLY A 353 -2.50 15.52 9.83
N ASP A 354 -3.35 16.24 10.55
CA ASP A 354 -3.35 16.23 12.01
C ASP A 354 -4.17 15.03 12.51
N VAL A 355 -3.64 14.34 13.54
CA VAL A 355 -4.24 13.14 14.11
C VAL A 355 -5.20 13.53 15.23
N LEU A 356 -6.45 13.09 15.14
CA LEU A 356 -7.50 13.32 16.12
C LEU A 356 -7.51 12.22 17.18
N ASP A 357 -7.83 12.57 18.41
CA ASP A 357 -7.98 11.60 19.50
C ASP A 357 -9.23 10.72 19.28
N GLY A 358 -9.09 9.42 19.57
CA GLY A 358 -10.13 8.42 19.41
C GLY A 358 -10.83 8.02 20.72
#